data_d60b8a6f002ceb1368790ec7cd32df70
#
_entry.id   d60b8a6f002ceb1368790ec7cd32df70
#
_cell.length_a   1.000
_cell.length_b   1.000
_cell.length_c   1.000
_cell.angle_alpha   90.00
_cell.angle_beta   90.00
_cell.angle_gamma   90.00
#
_symmetry.space_group_name_H-M   'P 1'
#
loop_
_entity.id
_entity.type
_entity.pdbx_description
1 polymer ?
#
loop_
_entity_poly.entity_id
_entity_poly.type
_entity_poly.pdbx_seq_one_letter_code
_entity_poly.pdbx_strand_id
1 'polypeptide(L)'
;EGVPSPMWQPEKVNMVIFRENTEDIYAGIEFMAGTPEAAKMLDFLTNEMNVKKLRFPQTTSFGVKPVSQEGSERLIRSAIQYAIEHKLPSVTLVHKGNIMKFTEGAFKNWGYQLAEREFEGYVYTWNQWEKTKKEQGEAVANEEMKISAIGGKVIIKDAIADNFLQQALLAPQDYSVIATLNLNGDYISDALAAQVGGI
;
A
#
# COMPACT_ATOMS: atom_id res chain seq x y z
N GLU A 1 22.80 -20.23 -1.02
CA GLU A 1 22.94 -19.52 0.26
C GLU A 1 22.99 -18.03 -0.01
N GLY A 2 22.31 -17.23 0.81
CA GLY A 2 22.16 -15.79 0.62
C GLY A 2 23.44 -14.99 0.82
N VAL A 3 23.37 -13.69 0.55
CA VAL A 3 24.46 -12.75 0.85
C VAL A 3 24.37 -12.27 2.31
N PRO A 4 25.44 -11.71 2.89
CA PRO A 4 25.39 -11.12 4.22
C PRO A 4 24.37 -9.99 4.29
N SER A 5 23.56 -9.97 5.34
CA SER A 5 22.62 -8.87 5.57
C SER A 5 23.33 -7.56 5.83
N PRO A 6 22.87 -6.44 5.24
CA PRO A 6 23.37 -5.11 5.56
C PRO A 6 22.81 -4.56 6.88
N MET A 7 21.84 -5.24 7.48
CA MET A 7 21.16 -4.81 8.70
C MET A 7 21.96 -5.20 9.94
N TRP A 8 21.96 -4.31 10.95
CA TRP A 8 22.55 -4.60 12.26
C TRP A 8 21.84 -5.74 13.00
N GLN A 9 20.51 -5.83 12.87
CA GLN A 9 19.65 -6.82 13.51
C GLN A 9 18.64 -7.39 12.48
N PRO A 10 19.09 -8.22 11.53
CA PRO A 10 18.24 -8.72 10.45
C PRO A 10 17.08 -9.60 10.96
N GLU A 11 17.21 -10.19 12.14
CA GLU A 11 16.17 -10.99 12.79
C GLU A 11 14.92 -10.17 13.15
N LYS A 12 15.01 -8.84 13.19
CA LYS A 12 13.86 -7.95 13.38
C LYS A 12 13.04 -7.73 12.10
N VAL A 13 13.60 -8.04 10.95
CA VAL A 13 12.92 -7.95 9.66
C VAL A 13 12.18 -9.27 9.40
N ASN A 14 10.93 -9.33 9.82
CA ASN A 14 10.09 -10.52 9.66
C ASN A 14 8.71 -10.11 9.17
N MET A 15 8.61 -9.83 7.87
CA MET A 15 7.39 -9.33 7.24
C MET A 15 6.91 -10.30 6.15
N VAL A 16 5.60 -10.45 6.05
CA VAL A 16 4.94 -11.16 4.93
C VAL A 16 4.34 -10.13 3.99
N ILE A 17 4.66 -10.23 2.71
CA ILE A 17 4.25 -9.25 1.71
C ILE A 17 3.15 -9.84 0.83
N PHE A 18 2.01 -9.16 0.78
CA PHE A 18 0.92 -9.38 -0.16
C PHE A 18 0.99 -8.30 -1.24
N ARG A 19 1.37 -8.69 -2.44
CA ARG A 19 1.48 -7.84 -3.62
C ARG A 19 0.33 -8.11 -4.57
N GLU A 20 -0.45 -7.09 -4.93
CA GLU A 20 -1.36 -7.17 -6.06
C GLU A 20 -0.52 -7.33 -7.35
N ASN A 21 -0.85 -8.28 -8.21
CA ASN A 21 -0.01 -8.64 -9.36
C ASN A 21 -0.75 -8.72 -10.70
N THR A 22 -2.00 -8.25 -10.76
CA THR A 22 -2.82 -8.32 -11.98
C THR A 22 -3.06 -6.98 -12.66
N GLU A 23 -2.82 -5.89 -11.98
CA GLU A 23 -3.10 -4.52 -12.40
C GLU A 23 -1.87 -3.62 -12.27
N ASP A 24 -2.11 -2.33 -12.10
CA ASP A 24 -1.10 -1.29 -11.97
C ASP A 24 -0.41 -1.01 -13.31
N ILE A 25 0.71 -0.34 -13.32
CA ILE A 25 1.51 -0.08 -14.52
C ILE A 25 1.98 -1.36 -15.20
N TYR A 26 1.97 -2.49 -14.51
CA TYR A 26 2.27 -3.82 -15.04
C TYR A 26 1.24 -4.32 -16.07
N ALA A 27 0.09 -3.64 -16.19
CA ALA A 27 -0.86 -3.88 -17.28
C ALA A 27 -0.28 -3.55 -18.68
N GLY A 28 0.84 -2.83 -18.74
CA GLY A 28 1.57 -2.55 -19.98
C GLY A 28 0.82 -1.63 -20.94
N ILE A 29 -0.06 -0.77 -20.43
CA ILE A 29 -0.80 0.20 -21.24
C ILE A 29 0.06 1.45 -21.39
N GLU A 30 0.85 1.49 -22.46
CA GLU A 30 1.83 2.56 -22.70
C GLU A 30 1.79 3.05 -24.14
N PHE A 31 2.09 4.34 -24.32
CA PHE A 31 2.15 5.01 -25.64
C PHE A 31 3.43 5.82 -25.74
N MET A 32 4.31 5.43 -26.64
CA MET A 32 5.61 6.06 -26.83
C MET A 32 5.46 7.41 -27.55
N ALA A 33 6.15 8.43 -27.08
CA ALA A 33 6.22 9.75 -27.71
C ALA A 33 6.57 9.65 -29.20
N GLY A 34 5.93 10.49 -30.02
CA GLY A 34 6.14 10.52 -31.47
C GLY A 34 5.35 9.46 -32.25
N THR A 35 4.57 8.60 -31.58
CA THR A 35 3.68 7.63 -32.26
C THR A 35 2.27 8.20 -32.46
N PRO A 36 1.51 7.68 -33.45
CA PRO A 36 0.11 8.06 -33.63
C PRO A 36 -0.77 7.80 -32.41
N GLU A 37 -0.47 6.76 -31.63
CA GLU A 37 -1.18 6.38 -30.41
C GLU A 37 -0.97 7.42 -29.30
N ALA A 38 0.29 7.87 -29.11
CA ALA A 38 0.59 8.95 -28.17
C ALA A 38 -0.06 10.28 -28.58
N ALA A 39 -0.13 10.56 -29.89
CA ALA A 39 -0.84 11.75 -30.40
C ALA A 39 -2.35 11.69 -30.10
N LYS A 40 -3.01 10.51 -30.24
CA LYS A 40 -4.40 10.31 -29.87
C LYS A 40 -4.63 10.50 -28.37
N MET A 41 -3.74 9.94 -27.53
CA MET A 41 -3.82 10.12 -26.09
C MET A 41 -3.66 11.59 -25.70
N LEU A 42 -2.70 12.29 -26.30
CA LEU A 42 -2.50 13.72 -26.09
C LEU A 42 -3.75 14.53 -26.45
N ASP A 43 -4.33 14.27 -27.63
CA ASP A 43 -5.54 14.94 -28.10
C ASP A 43 -6.72 14.71 -27.14
N PHE A 44 -6.97 13.46 -26.75
CA PHE A 44 -8.00 13.10 -25.77
C PHE A 44 -7.81 13.83 -24.44
N LEU A 45 -6.61 13.78 -23.88
CA LEU A 45 -6.33 14.43 -22.59
C LEU A 45 -6.49 15.94 -22.66
N THR A 46 -6.04 16.58 -23.74
CA THR A 46 -6.07 18.06 -23.85
C THR A 46 -7.45 18.58 -24.24
N ASN A 47 -8.09 17.99 -25.25
CA ASN A 47 -9.31 18.52 -25.87
C ASN A 47 -10.59 17.97 -25.22
N GLU A 48 -10.61 16.70 -24.80
CA GLU A 48 -11.78 16.12 -24.16
C GLU A 48 -11.71 16.17 -22.62
N MET A 49 -10.56 15.86 -22.04
CA MET A 49 -10.38 15.87 -20.58
C MET A 49 -9.86 17.20 -20.02
N ASN A 50 -9.61 18.19 -20.88
CA ASN A 50 -9.14 19.54 -20.50
C ASN A 50 -7.88 19.54 -19.62
N VAL A 51 -6.97 18.62 -19.83
CA VAL A 51 -5.68 18.53 -19.12
C VAL A 51 -4.74 19.62 -19.64
N LYS A 52 -4.30 20.55 -18.78
CA LYS A 52 -3.43 21.69 -19.13
C LYS A 52 -2.01 21.57 -18.56
N LYS A 53 -1.69 20.52 -17.84
CA LYS A 53 -0.46 20.42 -17.05
C LYS A 53 0.67 19.64 -17.75
N LEU A 54 0.58 19.38 -19.03
CA LEU A 54 1.65 18.72 -19.79
C LEU A 54 2.69 19.76 -20.19
N ARG A 55 3.90 19.66 -19.64
CA ARG A 55 4.98 20.62 -19.86
C ARG A 55 5.57 20.55 -21.29
N PHE A 56 5.72 19.34 -21.80
CA PHE A 56 6.33 19.07 -23.12
C PHE A 56 5.46 18.09 -23.92
N PRO A 57 4.26 18.49 -24.35
CA PRO A 57 3.24 17.58 -24.87
C PRO A 57 3.73 16.76 -26.09
N GLN A 58 4.52 17.36 -27.00
CA GLN A 58 4.95 16.70 -28.22
C GLN A 58 6.01 15.59 -28.01
N THR A 59 6.69 15.59 -26.87
CA THR A 59 7.73 14.61 -26.53
C THR A 59 7.37 13.79 -25.29
N THR A 60 6.10 13.83 -24.88
CA THR A 60 5.61 13.08 -23.72
C THR A 60 5.15 11.68 -24.15
N SER A 61 5.67 10.65 -23.50
CA SER A 61 5.11 9.30 -23.50
C SER A 61 4.07 9.16 -22.39
N PHE A 62 3.11 8.26 -22.55
CA PHE A 62 2.03 8.06 -21.58
C PHE A 62 2.02 6.64 -21.08
N GLY A 63 1.77 6.46 -19.78
CA GLY A 63 1.48 5.18 -19.15
C GLY A 63 0.19 5.27 -18.34
N VAL A 64 -0.61 4.22 -18.37
CA VAL A 64 -1.88 4.14 -17.64
C VAL A 64 -1.72 3.21 -16.45
N LYS A 65 -2.14 3.69 -15.29
CA LYS A 65 -2.15 2.93 -14.02
C LYS A 65 -3.59 2.53 -13.67
N PRO A 66 -4.08 1.37 -14.13
CA PRO A 66 -5.40 0.88 -13.71
C PRO A 66 -5.31 0.28 -12.32
N VAL A 67 -6.27 0.65 -11.46
CA VAL A 67 -6.44 0.10 -10.11
C VAL A 67 -7.93 -0.08 -9.86
N SER A 68 -8.38 -1.32 -9.70
CA SER A 68 -9.77 -1.65 -9.44
C SER A 68 -10.04 -1.88 -7.95
N GLN A 69 -11.30 -1.69 -7.55
CA GLN A 69 -11.77 -2.03 -6.22
C GLN A 69 -11.69 -3.53 -5.98
N GLU A 70 -12.12 -4.34 -6.96
CA GLU A 70 -12.11 -5.80 -6.86
C GLU A 70 -10.71 -6.36 -6.66
N GLY A 71 -9.74 -5.93 -7.45
CA GLY A 71 -8.34 -6.35 -7.34
C GLY A 71 -7.72 -5.94 -6.01
N SER A 72 -7.98 -4.71 -5.59
CA SER A 72 -7.51 -4.18 -4.31
C SER A 72 -8.10 -4.92 -3.12
N GLU A 73 -9.43 -5.08 -3.07
CA GLU A 73 -10.11 -5.78 -1.98
C GLU A 73 -9.74 -7.26 -1.92
N ARG A 74 -9.58 -7.93 -3.06
CA ARG A 74 -9.15 -9.34 -3.10
C ARG A 74 -7.80 -9.52 -2.42
N LEU A 75 -6.83 -8.71 -2.75
CA LEU A 75 -5.50 -8.75 -2.14
C LEU A 75 -5.55 -8.46 -0.64
N ILE A 76 -6.21 -7.37 -0.24
CA ILE A 76 -6.26 -6.92 1.14
C ILE A 76 -7.01 -7.94 2.01
N ARG A 77 -8.08 -8.54 1.48
CA ARG A 77 -8.81 -9.62 2.16
C ARG A 77 -7.89 -10.78 2.48
N SER A 78 -7.09 -11.22 1.51
CA SER A 78 -6.13 -12.31 1.72
C SER A 78 -5.08 -11.95 2.77
N ALA A 79 -4.58 -10.72 2.78
CA ALA A 79 -3.62 -10.25 3.77
C ALA A 79 -4.20 -10.22 5.19
N ILE A 80 -5.45 -9.75 5.35
CA ILE A 80 -6.13 -9.70 6.65
C ILE A 80 -6.44 -11.11 7.15
N GLN A 81 -6.97 -11.99 6.29
CA GLN A 81 -7.23 -13.39 6.64
C GLN A 81 -5.96 -14.09 7.12
N TYR A 82 -4.86 -13.92 6.37
CA TYR A 82 -3.57 -14.48 6.75
C TYR A 82 -3.11 -13.97 8.13
N ALA A 83 -3.23 -12.67 8.38
CA ALA A 83 -2.85 -12.10 9.68
C ALA A 83 -3.68 -12.66 10.84
N ILE A 84 -4.99 -12.84 10.64
CA ILE A 84 -5.89 -13.43 11.64
C ILE A 84 -5.53 -14.90 11.90
N GLU A 85 -5.39 -15.71 10.85
CA GLU A 85 -5.08 -17.14 10.95
C GLU A 85 -3.74 -17.41 11.63
N HIS A 86 -2.74 -16.58 11.35
CA HIS A 86 -1.39 -16.70 11.92
C HIS A 86 -1.18 -15.88 13.20
N LYS A 87 -2.23 -15.21 13.69
CA LYS A 87 -2.19 -14.36 14.90
C LYS A 87 -1.11 -13.28 14.83
N LEU A 88 -0.95 -12.68 13.66
CA LEU A 88 0.00 -11.61 13.43
C LEU A 88 -0.58 -10.28 13.89
N PRO A 89 0.23 -9.37 14.46
CA PRO A 89 -0.30 -8.18 15.14
C PRO A 89 -0.85 -7.10 14.20
N SER A 90 -0.41 -7.03 12.94
CA SER A 90 -0.82 -5.93 12.06
C SER A 90 -0.83 -6.27 10.58
N VAL A 91 -1.68 -5.54 9.83
CA VAL A 91 -1.60 -5.39 8.37
C VAL A 91 -1.39 -3.91 8.06
N THR A 92 -0.34 -3.61 7.29
CA THR A 92 -0.03 -2.25 6.86
C THR A 92 -0.32 -2.11 5.35
N LEU A 93 -1.25 -1.20 5.01
CA LEU A 93 -1.54 -0.82 3.64
C LEU A 93 -0.50 0.17 3.17
N VAL A 94 0.42 -0.24 2.30
CA VAL A 94 1.48 0.65 1.78
C VAL A 94 1.04 1.25 0.45
N HIS A 95 1.10 2.58 0.34
CA HIS A 95 0.56 3.31 -0.80
C HIS A 95 1.24 4.67 -1.01
N LYS A 96 1.00 5.29 -2.17
CA LYS A 96 1.37 6.68 -2.48
C LYS A 96 0.13 7.56 -2.71
N GLY A 97 -0.89 7.39 -1.87
CA GLY A 97 -2.21 8.02 -2.02
C GLY A 97 -2.24 9.54 -1.82
N ASN A 98 -1.20 10.14 -1.23
CA ASN A 98 -1.07 11.59 -1.15
C ASN A 98 -0.81 12.24 -2.52
N ILE A 99 -0.26 11.50 -3.48
CA ILE A 99 0.02 11.92 -4.87
C ILE A 99 -1.02 11.32 -5.83
N MET A 100 -1.19 10.00 -5.82
CA MET A 100 -2.10 9.25 -6.68
C MET A 100 -3.41 8.96 -5.93
N LYS A 101 -4.25 9.99 -5.80
CA LYS A 101 -5.41 9.98 -4.90
C LYS A 101 -6.50 8.97 -5.27
N PHE A 102 -6.72 8.76 -6.57
CA PHE A 102 -7.81 7.94 -7.10
C PHE A 102 -7.40 6.51 -7.47
N THR A 103 -6.13 6.20 -7.37
CA THR A 103 -5.58 4.85 -7.53
C THR A 103 -5.01 4.36 -6.21
N GLU A 104 -3.84 4.79 -5.82
CA GLU A 104 -3.18 4.44 -4.56
C GLU A 104 -3.98 4.86 -3.32
N GLY A 105 -4.57 6.06 -3.34
CA GLY A 105 -5.44 6.54 -2.26
C GLY A 105 -6.75 5.76 -2.18
N ALA A 106 -7.31 5.38 -3.32
CA ALA A 106 -8.49 4.52 -3.38
C ALA A 106 -8.19 3.12 -2.82
N PHE A 107 -7.06 2.51 -3.17
CA PHE A 107 -6.59 1.25 -2.59
C PHE A 107 -6.62 1.28 -1.06
N LYS A 108 -6.02 2.31 -0.45
CA LYS A 108 -6.04 2.50 1.00
C LYS A 108 -7.47 2.59 1.54
N ASN A 109 -8.31 3.42 0.92
CA ASN A 109 -9.67 3.65 1.40
C ASN A 109 -10.54 2.38 1.29
N TRP A 110 -10.46 1.67 0.18
CA TRP A 110 -11.14 0.37 0.02
C TRP A 110 -10.65 -0.66 1.03
N GLY A 111 -9.36 -0.64 1.36
CA GLY A 111 -8.79 -1.51 2.38
C GLY A 111 -9.39 -1.30 3.77
N TYR A 112 -9.53 -0.05 4.20
CA TYR A 112 -10.21 0.25 5.47
C TYR A 112 -11.68 -0.10 5.44
N GLN A 113 -12.39 0.24 4.35
CA GLN A 113 -13.80 -0.11 4.19
C GLN A 113 -14.03 -1.64 4.22
N LEU A 114 -13.18 -2.39 3.54
CA LEU A 114 -13.20 -3.85 3.56
C LEU A 114 -12.99 -4.40 4.98
N ALA A 115 -11.96 -3.92 5.66
CA ALA A 115 -11.62 -4.35 7.01
C ALA A 115 -12.79 -4.14 7.98
N GLU A 116 -13.41 -2.97 7.94
CA GLU A 116 -14.54 -2.62 8.79
C GLU A 116 -15.83 -3.39 8.42
N ARG A 117 -16.04 -3.68 7.12
CA ARG A 117 -17.23 -4.38 6.63
C ARG A 117 -17.18 -5.89 6.84
N GLU A 118 -16.04 -6.53 6.56
CA GLU A 118 -15.94 -7.99 6.50
C GLU A 118 -15.25 -8.63 7.72
N PHE A 119 -14.46 -7.85 8.46
CA PHE A 119 -13.67 -8.34 9.59
C PHE A 119 -14.00 -7.65 10.92
N GLU A 120 -15.20 -7.09 11.04
CA GLU A 120 -15.69 -6.52 12.30
C GLU A 120 -15.50 -7.53 13.44
N GLY A 121 -14.97 -7.09 14.56
CA GLY A 121 -14.65 -7.96 15.69
C GLY A 121 -13.26 -8.61 15.67
N TYR A 122 -12.65 -8.79 14.51
CA TYR A 122 -11.31 -9.37 14.35
C TYR A 122 -10.21 -8.33 14.14
N VAL A 123 -10.58 -7.12 13.76
CA VAL A 123 -9.63 -6.04 13.47
C VAL A 123 -9.91 -4.79 14.29
N TYR A 124 -8.91 -3.93 14.38
CA TYR A 124 -9.03 -2.54 14.81
C TYR A 124 -8.32 -1.66 13.77
N THR A 125 -9.03 -0.68 13.22
CA THR A 125 -8.52 0.15 12.13
C THR A 125 -7.97 1.49 12.61
N TRP A 126 -7.02 2.06 11.87
CA TRP A 126 -6.56 3.41 12.12
C TRP A 126 -7.67 4.46 11.98
N ASN A 127 -8.69 4.21 11.15
CA ASN A 127 -9.89 5.07 11.09
C ASN A 127 -10.64 5.11 12.43
N GLN A 128 -10.75 3.98 13.11
CA GLN A 128 -11.35 3.93 14.45
C GLN A 128 -10.54 4.73 15.46
N TRP A 129 -9.21 4.57 15.41
CA TRP A 129 -8.31 5.36 16.25
C TRP A 129 -8.43 6.87 16.00
N GLU A 130 -8.43 7.31 14.74
CA GLU A 130 -8.60 8.73 14.38
C GLU A 130 -9.96 9.27 14.86
N LYS A 131 -11.01 8.48 14.74
CA LYS A 131 -12.33 8.85 15.25
C LYS A 131 -12.32 9.04 16.76
N THR A 132 -11.81 8.06 17.50
CA THR A 132 -11.72 8.14 18.97
C THR A 132 -10.81 9.30 19.41
N LYS A 133 -9.68 9.51 18.73
CA LYS A 133 -8.80 10.65 18.98
C LYS A 133 -9.52 11.97 18.82
N LYS A 134 -10.31 12.14 17.77
CA LYS A 134 -11.08 13.35 17.51
C LYS A 134 -12.16 13.61 18.55
N GLU A 135 -12.83 12.57 19.00
CA GLU A 135 -13.98 12.66 19.94
C GLU A 135 -13.55 12.70 21.41
N GLN A 136 -12.51 11.98 21.80
CA GLN A 136 -12.13 11.72 23.20
C GLN A 136 -10.66 12.01 23.52
N GLY A 137 -9.87 12.34 22.51
CA GLY A 137 -8.43 12.64 22.65
C GLY A 137 -7.52 11.46 22.42
N GLU A 138 -6.24 11.79 22.22
CA GLU A 138 -5.21 10.83 21.78
C GLU A 138 -4.91 9.74 22.84
N ALA A 139 -4.94 10.11 24.11
CA ALA A 139 -4.68 9.14 25.19
C ALA A 139 -5.72 8.02 25.22
N VAL A 140 -6.99 8.37 25.02
CA VAL A 140 -8.10 7.39 24.97
C VAL A 140 -7.97 6.50 23.72
N ALA A 141 -7.67 7.09 22.56
CA ALA A 141 -7.48 6.34 21.32
C ALA A 141 -6.31 5.35 21.41
N ASN A 142 -5.20 5.75 22.02
CA ASN A 142 -4.05 4.87 22.25
C ASN A 142 -4.39 3.70 23.18
N GLU A 143 -5.14 3.95 24.24
CA GLU A 143 -5.55 2.89 25.17
C GLU A 143 -6.55 1.93 24.51
N GLU A 144 -7.51 2.44 23.74
CA GLU A 144 -8.45 1.61 22.96
C GLU A 144 -7.73 0.69 21.97
N MET A 145 -6.76 1.23 21.23
CA MET A 145 -5.95 0.45 20.28
C MET A 145 -5.15 -0.64 21.01
N LYS A 146 -4.54 -0.29 22.15
CA LYS A 146 -3.78 -1.23 22.98
C LYS A 146 -4.65 -2.36 23.51
N ILE A 147 -5.84 -2.04 24.05
CA ILE A 147 -6.80 -3.03 24.53
C ILE A 147 -7.23 -3.95 23.39
N SER A 148 -7.50 -3.39 22.21
CA SER A 148 -7.85 -4.15 21.00
C SER A 148 -6.75 -5.13 20.59
N ALA A 149 -5.50 -4.68 20.59
CA ALA A 149 -4.34 -5.52 20.28
C ALA A 149 -4.14 -6.64 21.32
N ILE A 150 -4.27 -6.33 22.62
CA ILE A 150 -4.19 -7.34 23.71
C ILE A 150 -5.35 -8.35 23.57
N GLY A 151 -6.52 -7.90 23.15
CA GLY A 151 -7.69 -8.74 22.86
C GLY A 151 -7.53 -9.62 21.61
N GLY A 152 -6.40 -9.56 20.92
CA GLY A 152 -6.09 -10.40 19.75
C GLY A 152 -6.62 -9.86 18.43
N LYS A 153 -7.07 -8.60 18.37
CA LYS A 153 -7.45 -7.98 17.11
C LYS A 153 -6.20 -7.60 16.29
N VAL A 154 -6.29 -7.81 14.99
CA VAL A 154 -5.27 -7.36 14.04
C VAL A 154 -5.41 -5.85 13.83
N ILE A 155 -4.32 -5.12 13.98
CA ILE A 155 -4.30 -3.66 13.75
C ILE A 155 -4.14 -3.39 12.24
N ILE A 156 -5.13 -2.74 11.64
CA ILE A 156 -5.07 -2.30 10.25
C ILE A 156 -4.63 -0.84 10.22
N LYS A 157 -3.48 -0.60 9.62
CA LYS A 157 -2.87 0.73 9.49
C LYS A 157 -2.38 0.97 8.07
N ASP A 158 -1.99 2.19 7.76
CA ASP A 158 -1.40 2.52 6.47
C ASP A 158 -0.07 3.25 6.61
N ALA A 159 0.71 3.25 5.55
CA ALA A 159 1.93 4.02 5.44
C ALA A 159 2.13 4.51 4.00
N ILE A 160 2.57 5.75 3.85
CA ILE A 160 3.04 6.27 2.57
C ILE A 160 4.33 5.53 2.21
N ALA A 161 4.47 5.10 0.95
CA ALA A 161 5.50 4.16 0.50
C ALA A 161 6.94 4.60 0.85
N ASP A 162 7.28 5.87 0.65
CA ASP A 162 8.59 6.42 1.01
C ASP A 162 8.84 6.39 2.53
N ASN A 163 7.82 6.73 3.33
CA ASN A 163 7.90 6.61 4.78
C ASN A 163 8.02 5.14 5.22
N PHE A 164 7.28 4.23 4.58
CA PHE A 164 7.40 2.80 4.87
C PHE A 164 8.82 2.29 4.64
N LEU A 165 9.43 2.63 3.49
CA LEU A 165 10.81 2.23 3.19
C LEU A 165 11.81 2.74 4.24
N GLN A 166 11.62 3.95 4.76
CA GLN A 166 12.41 4.49 5.86
C GLN A 166 12.17 3.69 7.16
N GLN A 167 10.90 3.48 7.53
CA GLN A 167 10.54 2.81 8.78
C GLN A 167 10.91 1.32 8.79
N ALA A 168 10.87 0.65 7.64
CA ALA A 168 11.32 -0.73 7.50
C ALA A 168 12.82 -0.92 7.81
N LEU A 169 13.62 0.15 7.72
CA LEU A 169 15.01 0.17 8.16
C LEU A 169 15.16 0.52 9.65
N LEU A 170 14.38 1.51 10.13
CA LEU A 170 14.53 2.08 11.47
C LEU A 170 13.82 1.26 12.55
N ALA A 171 12.64 0.73 12.23
CA ALA A 171 11.77 0.02 13.17
C ALA A 171 11.04 -1.16 12.48
N PRO A 172 11.80 -2.11 11.89
CA PRO A 172 11.18 -3.22 11.13
C PRO A 172 10.23 -4.08 11.97
N GLN A 173 10.47 -4.20 13.28
CA GLN A 173 9.65 -4.97 14.21
C GLN A 173 8.20 -4.45 14.36
N ASP A 174 7.92 -3.24 13.89
CA ASP A 174 6.58 -2.63 13.97
C ASP A 174 5.65 -3.11 12.84
N TYR A 175 6.17 -3.93 11.92
CA TYR A 175 5.47 -4.37 10.73
C TYR A 175 5.44 -5.91 10.64
N SER A 176 4.25 -6.47 10.34
CA SER A 176 4.06 -7.92 10.23
C SER A 176 3.61 -8.35 8.86
N VAL A 177 2.43 -7.88 8.42
CA VAL A 177 1.91 -8.13 7.07
C VAL A 177 1.84 -6.81 6.33
N ILE A 178 2.34 -6.82 5.10
CA ILE A 178 2.31 -5.67 4.18
C ILE A 178 1.35 -6.02 3.05
N ALA A 179 0.39 -5.14 2.77
CA ALA A 179 -0.48 -5.24 1.61
C ALA A 179 -0.29 -4.02 0.72
N THR A 180 -0.02 -4.22 -0.56
CA THR A 180 0.33 -3.12 -1.46
C THR A 180 0.02 -3.44 -2.92
N LEU A 181 -0.06 -2.41 -3.75
CA LEU A 181 -0.22 -2.53 -5.20
C LEU A 181 1.07 -3.03 -5.87
N ASN A 182 0.97 -3.35 -7.15
CA ASN A 182 1.97 -4.14 -7.88
C ASN A 182 3.35 -3.48 -7.89
N LEU A 183 3.49 -2.23 -8.30
CA LEU A 183 4.79 -1.56 -8.38
C LEU A 183 5.45 -1.39 -7.00
N ASN A 184 4.69 -0.88 -6.02
CA ASN A 184 5.23 -0.75 -4.67
C ASN A 184 5.65 -2.11 -4.10
N GLY A 185 4.86 -3.16 -4.36
CA GLY A 185 5.14 -4.52 -3.93
C GLY A 185 6.42 -5.08 -4.54
N ASP A 186 6.69 -4.76 -5.80
CA ASP A 186 7.94 -5.11 -6.48
C ASP A 186 9.15 -4.50 -5.78
N TYR A 187 9.15 -3.18 -5.59
CA TYR A 187 10.23 -2.49 -4.88
C TYR A 187 10.41 -2.96 -3.44
N ILE A 188 9.30 -3.15 -2.72
CA ILE A 188 9.33 -3.51 -1.30
C ILE A 188 9.84 -4.93 -1.09
N SER A 189 9.41 -5.90 -1.92
CA SER A 189 9.84 -7.28 -1.80
C SER A 189 11.35 -7.43 -1.95
N ASP A 190 11.95 -6.80 -2.94
CA ASP A 190 13.39 -6.84 -3.16
C ASP A 190 14.17 -6.11 -2.05
N ALA A 191 13.67 -4.93 -1.64
CA ALA A 191 14.30 -4.16 -0.56
C ALA A 191 14.31 -4.94 0.76
N LEU A 192 13.21 -5.60 1.13
CA LEU A 192 13.12 -6.40 2.35
C LEU A 192 13.90 -7.71 2.24
N ALA A 193 13.91 -8.37 1.08
CA ALA A 193 14.73 -9.55 0.83
C ALA A 193 16.22 -9.24 1.04
N ALA A 194 16.71 -8.12 0.49
CA ALA A 194 18.09 -7.68 0.67
C ALA A 194 18.42 -7.43 2.15
N GLN A 195 17.48 -6.91 2.94
CA GLN A 195 17.70 -6.66 4.38
C GLN A 195 17.94 -7.93 5.19
N VAL A 196 17.41 -9.07 4.78
CA VAL A 196 17.60 -10.36 5.46
C VAL A 196 18.66 -11.24 4.78
N GLY A 197 19.40 -10.72 3.82
CA GLY A 197 20.42 -11.47 3.08
C GLY A 197 19.85 -12.35 1.98
N GLY A 198 18.64 -12.06 1.49
CA GLY A 198 18.04 -12.63 0.29
C GLY A 198 18.59 -11.99 -0.99
N ILE A 199 18.32 -12.65 -2.13
CA ILE A 199 18.62 -12.17 -3.48
C ILE A 199 17.41 -12.41 -4.39
#